data_2eb53b1df702f0da7a9601aee58ec150
#
_entry.id   2eb53b1df702f0da7a9601aee58ec150
#
_cell.length_a   1.000
_cell.length_b   1.000
_cell.length_c   1.000
_cell.angle_alpha   90.00
_cell.angle_beta   90.00
_cell.angle_gamma   90.00
#
_symmetry.space_group_name_H-M   'P 1'
#
loop_
_entity.id
_entity.type
_entity.pdbx_description
1 polymer ?
#
loop_
_entity_poly.entity_id
_entity_poly.type
_entity_poly.pdbx_seq_one_letter_code
_entity_poly.pdbx_strand_id
1 'polypeptide(L)'
;DGDIYKTGLYVKDSITGTGTLSYIDPETKIFGALGHEIIESNTSNIVEIKTGTIFRNYITSIDKSRVGYAGSKNAKFYYNTKYGSIMKNTGVGIYGLYESTIPNKEMLEVATKEEIKIGSAKIATVLNKEEVKYYDIEINKIDETAKIKNISFKITDKELLDKTGGVVQGMSGSPIMQNGKIIGAVTHVIIDNPTIGYGLFITTMLDEGEK
;
A
#
# COMPACT_ATOMS: atom_id res chain seq x y z
N ASP A 1 -46.27 -8.87 22.61
CA ASP A 1 -45.11 -9.58 22.07
C ASP A 1 -45.13 -9.38 20.54
N GLY A 2 -44.27 -8.46 20.04
CA GLY A 2 -44.21 -8.20 18.60
C GLY A 2 -43.32 -9.22 17.95
N ASP A 3 -43.76 -9.85 16.88
CA ASP A 3 -42.98 -10.78 16.05
C ASP A 3 -41.80 -10.02 15.41
N ILE A 4 -40.59 -10.46 15.69
CA ILE A 4 -39.39 -9.94 15.04
C ILE A 4 -39.13 -10.71 13.75
N TYR A 5 -39.30 -10.05 12.60
CA TYR A 5 -39.01 -10.58 11.30
C TYR A 5 -37.53 -10.37 10.97
N LYS A 6 -36.81 -11.47 10.66
CA LYS A 6 -35.43 -11.43 10.19
C LYS A 6 -35.41 -11.52 8.68
N THR A 7 -34.87 -10.54 8.00
CA THR A 7 -34.82 -10.49 6.53
C THR A 7 -33.68 -11.29 5.93
N GLY A 8 -32.66 -11.69 6.74
CA GLY A 8 -31.46 -12.37 6.24
C GLY A 8 -30.53 -11.49 5.39
N LEU A 9 -30.78 -10.18 5.33
CA LEU A 9 -29.94 -9.25 4.59
C LEU A 9 -28.69 -8.89 5.42
N TYR A 10 -27.53 -9.02 4.76
CA TYR A 10 -26.27 -8.49 5.25
C TYR A 10 -26.14 -7.03 4.79
N VAL A 11 -26.04 -6.11 5.71
CA VAL A 11 -25.76 -4.69 5.42
C VAL A 11 -24.35 -4.40 5.88
N LYS A 12 -23.48 -3.95 4.96
CA LYS A 12 -22.12 -3.48 5.24
C LYS A 12 -22.11 -1.98 5.00
N ASP A 13 -21.90 -1.19 6.06
CA ASP A 13 -21.95 0.26 6.03
C ASP A 13 -20.58 0.93 5.91
N SER A 14 -19.50 0.16 6.16
CA SER A 14 -18.13 0.66 6.09
C SER A 14 -17.13 -0.40 5.71
N ILE A 15 -16.00 0.02 5.11
CA ILE A 15 -14.84 -0.80 4.79
C ILE A 15 -13.63 -0.18 5.47
N THR A 16 -12.93 -0.98 6.27
CA THR A 16 -11.72 -0.55 6.97
C THR A 16 -10.57 -1.49 6.61
N GLY A 17 -9.38 -0.93 6.42
CA GLY A 17 -8.19 -1.70 6.11
C GLY A 17 -6.91 -0.98 6.51
N THR A 18 -5.79 -1.71 6.49
CA THR A 18 -4.44 -1.17 6.72
C THR A 18 -3.69 -1.15 5.41
N GLY A 19 -3.03 -0.04 5.12
CA GLY A 19 -2.17 0.14 3.97
C GLY A 19 -1.09 1.18 4.25
N THR A 20 -0.30 1.48 3.24
CA THR A 20 0.79 2.45 3.34
C THR A 20 0.53 3.63 2.40
N LEU A 21 0.76 4.85 2.88
CA LEU A 21 0.90 6.04 2.04
C LEU A 21 2.20 5.90 1.24
N SER A 22 2.08 5.96 -0.08
CA SER A 22 3.22 5.87 -0.99
C SER A 22 3.94 7.20 -1.09
N TYR A 23 3.18 8.30 -1.18
CA TYR A 23 3.69 9.67 -1.25
C TYR A 23 2.65 10.67 -0.72
N ILE A 24 3.15 11.85 -0.39
CA ILE A 24 2.38 13.08 -0.20
C ILE A 24 3.10 14.15 -1.01
N ASP A 25 2.41 14.78 -1.94
CA ASP A 25 2.91 15.96 -2.64
C ASP A 25 2.84 17.16 -1.67
N PRO A 26 3.97 17.80 -1.34
CA PRO A 26 4.00 18.88 -0.36
C PRO A 26 3.30 20.16 -0.84
N GLU A 27 3.19 20.39 -2.16
CA GLU A 27 2.58 21.60 -2.72
C GLU A 27 1.07 21.48 -2.79
N THR A 28 0.57 20.39 -3.36
CA THR A 28 -0.87 20.15 -3.54
C THR A 28 -1.53 19.47 -2.35
N LYS A 29 -0.76 18.83 -1.47
CA LYS A 29 -1.18 17.94 -0.39
C LYS A 29 -1.93 16.71 -0.89
N ILE A 30 -1.87 16.40 -2.18
CA ILE A 30 -2.42 15.16 -2.70
C ILE A 30 -1.55 14.01 -2.22
N PHE A 31 -2.19 12.97 -1.72
CA PHE A 31 -1.50 11.71 -1.40
C PHE A 31 -1.93 10.61 -2.36
N GLY A 32 -1.01 9.66 -2.59
CA GLY A 32 -1.29 8.37 -3.19
C GLY A 32 -0.94 7.24 -2.23
N ALA A 33 -1.74 6.18 -2.22
CA ALA A 33 -1.56 5.03 -1.35
C ALA A 33 -1.94 3.71 -2.03
N LEU A 34 -1.50 2.58 -1.47
CA LEU A 34 -1.81 1.20 -1.85
C LEU A 34 -1.22 0.73 -3.18
N GLY A 35 -1.27 1.54 -4.25
CA GLY A 35 -0.87 1.14 -5.61
C GLY A 35 -1.83 0.14 -6.29
N HIS A 36 -2.98 -0.12 -5.71
CA HIS A 36 -4.07 -0.93 -6.23
C HIS A 36 -5.41 -0.47 -5.66
N GLU A 37 -6.50 -0.94 -6.25
CA GLU A 37 -7.86 -0.63 -5.80
C GLU A 37 -8.23 -1.28 -4.46
N ILE A 38 -9.21 -0.69 -3.79
CA ILE A 38 -9.98 -1.35 -2.74
C ILE A 38 -11.18 -2.01 -3.39
N ILE A 39 -11.30 -3.32 -3.23
CA ILE A 39 -12.42 -4.13 -3.71
C ILE A 39 -13.31 -4.58 -2.57
N GLU A 40 -14.59 -4.73 -2.87
CA GLU A 40 -15.55 -5.34 -1.96
C GLU A 40 -15.43 -6.86 -2.04
N SER A 41 -15.20 -7.51 -0.89
CA SER A 41 -14.81 -8.93 -0.83
C SER A 41 -15.87 -9.91 -1.34
N ASN A 42 -17.15 -9.55 -1.27
CA ASN A 42 -18.24 -10.45 -1.68
C ASN A 42 -18.53 -10.36 -3.17
N THR A 43 -18.35 -9.18 -3.78
CA THR A 43 -18.71 -8.92 -5.17
C THR A 43 -17.50 -8.81 -6.09
N SER A 44 -16.29 -8.64 -5.51
CA SER A 44 -15.05 -8.33 -6.23
C SER A 44 -15.12 -7.03 -7.05
N ASN A 45 -16.10 -6.18 -6.80
CA ASN A 45 -16.21 -4.89 -7.45
C ASN A 45 -15.31 -3.85 -6.77
N ILE A 46 -14.80 -2.91 -7.56
CA ILE A 46 -14.11 -1.74 -7.03
C ILE A 46 -15.09 -0.95 -6.17
N VAL A 47 -14.66 -0.61 -4.95
CA VAL A 47 -15.49 0.19 -4.03
C VAL A 47 -15.62 1.60 -4.58
N GLU A 48 -16.83 2.00 -4.88
CA GLU A 48 -17.15 3.39 -5.19
C GLU A 48 -17.05 4.23 -3.91
N ILE A 49 -16.17 5.21 -3.89
CA ILE A 49 -15.96 6.05 -2.72
C ILE A 49 -16.89 7.25 -2.75
N LYS A 50 -17.83 7.28 -1.82
CA LYS A 50 -18.61 8.47 -1.51
C LYS A 50 -17.88 9.35 -0.49
N THR A 51 -17.34 8.73 0.56
CA THR A 51 -16.54 9.37 1.59
C THR A 51 -15.52 8.36 2.12
N GLY A 52 -14.29 8.80 2.30
CA GLY A 52 -13.24 7.97 2.88
C GLY A 52 -12.33 8.80 3.78
N THR A 53 -11.73 8.18 4.77
CA THR A 53 -10.84 8.87 5.71
C THR A 53 -9.60 8.02 5.97
N ILE A 54 -8.42 8.64 5.96
CA ILE A 54 -7.20 8.04 6.46
C ILE A 54 -6.98 8.47 7.91
N PHE A 55 -6.74 7.47 8.76
CA PHE A 55 -6.54 7.65 10.20
C PHE A 55 -5.12 7.27 10.59
N ARG A 56 -4.64 7.87 11.68
CA ARG A 56 -3.43 7.38 12.34
C ARG A 56 -3.64 5.95 12.79
N ASN A 57 -2.66 5.10 12.51
CA ASN A 57 -2.59 3.76 13.07
C ASN A 57 -1.16 3.43 13.49
N TYR A 58 -0.99 2.40 14.30
CA TYR A 58 0.31 1.81 14.52
C TYR A 58 0.24 0.28 14.47
N ILE A 59 1.32 -0.33 13.99
CA ILE A 59 1.43 -1.78 13.85
C ILE A 59 1.67 -2.41 15.22
N THR A 60 0.82 -3.35 15.59
CA THR A 60 0.88 -4.07 16.88
C THR A 60 1.53 -5.44 16.76
N SER A 61 1.30 -6.13 15.64
CA SER A 61 1.85 -7.45 15.35
C SER A 61 1.82 -7.76 13.86
N ILE A 62 2.52 -8.82 13.48
CA ILE A 62 2.56 -9.33 12.11
C ILE A 62 2.12 -10.79 12.12
N ASP A 63 1.14 -11.12 11.30
CA ASP A 63 0.84 -12.49 10.91
C ASP A 63 1.71 -12.81 9.70
N LYS A 64 2.63 -13.77 9.86
CA LYS A 64 3.60 -14.08 8.82
C LYS A 64 2.94 -14.70 7.59
N SER A 65 3.42 -14.29 6.42
CA SER A 65 3.10 -14.99 5.18
C SER A 65 3.80 -16.34 5.09
N ARG A 66 3.18 -17.25 4.38
CA ARG A 66 3.69 -18.58 4.01
C ARG A 66 3.03 -19.01 2.71
N VAL A 67 3.56 -20.03 2.08
CA VAL A 67 2.95 -20.62 0.87
C VAL A 67 1.46 -20.87 1.11
N GLY A 68 0.62 -20.34 0.23
CA GLY A 68 -0.84 -20.41 0.32
C GLY A 68 -1.49 -19.39 1.26
N TYR A 69 -0.70 -18.51 1.91
CA TYR A 69 -1.24 -17.53 2.86
C TYR A 69 -0.44 -16.22 2.85
N ALA A 70 -1.09 -15.12 2.56
CA ALA A 70 -0.42 -13.81 2.40
C ALA A 70 0.03 -13.16 3.71
N GLY A 71 -0.49 -13.56 4.86
CA GLY A 71 -0.22 -12.88 6.14
C GLY A 71 -0.75 -11.45 6.18
N SER A 72 -0.55 -10.77 7.31
CA SER A 72 -1.05 -9.39 7.49
C SER A 72 -0.32 -8.61 8.56
N LYS A 73 -0.33 -7.29 8.45
CA LYS A 73 -0.02 -6.36 9.54
C LYS A 73 -1.29 -6.11 10.36
N ASN A 74 -1.23 -6.38 11.65
CA ASN A 74 -2.27 -6.03 12.59
C ASN A 74 -2.02 -4.62 13.13
N ALA A 75 -3.03 -3.77 13.11
CA ALA A 75 -2.89 -2.37 13.50
C ALA A 75 -3.97 -1.94 14.51
N LYS A 76 -3.60 -1.00 15.37
CA LYS A 76 -4.55 -0.25 16.19
C LYS A 76 -4.81 1.09 15.55
N PHE A 77 -6.09 1.41 15.31
CA PHE A 77 -6.53 2.66 14.69
C PHE A 77 -6.88 3.71 15.75
N TYR A 78 -6.50 4.95 15.48
CA TYR A 78 -6.86 6.12 16.27
C TYR A 78 -7.87 6.96 15.49
N TYR A 79 -9.13 6.60 15.60
CA TYR A 79 -10.22 7.26 14.86
C TYR A 79 -10.39 8.76 15.18
N ASN A 80 -9.85 9.20 16.31
CA ASN A 80 -9.83 10.62 16.68
C ASN A 80 -8.68 11.42 16.03
N THR A 81 -7.77 10.73 15.30
CA THR A 81 -6.65 11.37 14.62
C THR A 81 -6.75 11.13 13.12
N LYS A 82 -7.44 12.05 12.46
CA LYS A 82 -7.62 12.06 11.01
C LYS A 82 -6.38 12.67 10.35
N TYR A 83 -5.86 12.01 9.32
CA TYR A 83 -4.76 12.51 8.49
C TYR A 83 -5.23 13.10 7.17
N GLY A 84 -6.38 12.68 6.65
CA GLY A 84 -6.90 13.19 5.40
C GLY A 84 -8.15 12.48 4.92
N SER A 85 -8.65 12.93 3.78
CA SER A 85 -9.84 12.38 3.12
C SER A 85 -9.46 11.67 1.82
N ILE A 86 -10.09 10.51 1.59
CA ILE A 86 -9.95 9.76 0.33
C ILE A 86 -11.00 10.29 -0.65
N MET A 87 -10.55 10.62 -1.87
CA MET A 87 -11.39 11.18 -2.94
C MET A 87 -11.59 10.21 -4.10
N LYS A 88 -10.60 9.31 -4.35
CA LYS A 88 -10.63 8.36 -5.46
C LYS A 88 -10.16 6.98 -5.03
N ASN A 89 -10.76 5.96 -5.62
CA ASN A 89 -10.32 4.58 -5.59
C ASN A 89 -10.27 4.07 -7.03
N THR A 90 -9.08 3.79 -7.52
CA THR A 90 -8.82 3.41 -8.91
C THR A 90 -7.99 2.14 -8.97
N GLY A 91 -7.88 1.52 -10.14
CA GLY A 91 -7.05 0.31 -10.33
C GLY A 91 -5.56 0.46 -10.02
N VAL A 92 -5.10 1.69 -9.77
CA VAL A 92 -3.68 2.01 -9.49
C VAL A 92 -3.49 2.68 -8.11
N GLY A 93 -4.51 2.69 -7.26
CA GLY A 93 -4.40 3.18 -5.90
C GLY A 93 -5.59 3.98 -5.41
N ILE A 94 -5.48 4.45 -4.18
CA ILE A 94 -6.38 5.43 -3.58
C ILE A 94 -5.68 6.77 -3.48
N TYR A 95 -6.44 7.84 -3.70
CA TYR A 95 -5.93 9.22 -3.73
C TYR A 95 -6.85 10.14 -2.95
N GLY A 96 -6.28 11.22 -2.44
CA GLY A 96 -7.05 12.19 -1.70
C GLY A 96 -6.21 13.33 -1.15
N LEU A 97 -6.78 14.09 -0.24
CA LEU A 97 -6.15 15.26 0.36
C LEU A 97 -5.59 14.92 1.75
N TYR A 98 -4.30 15.19 1.96
CA TYR A 98 -3.66 15.10 3.27
C TYR A 98 -3.93 16.38 4.05
N GLU A 99 -4.73 16.29 5.10
CA GLU A 99 -5.26 17.43 5.85
C GLU A 99 -4.46 17.74 7.13
N SER A 100 -3.54 16.85 7.52
CA SER A 100 -2.69 17.04 8.68
C SER A 100 -1.41 17.79 8.34
N THR A 101 -0.58 18.08 9.34
CA THR A 101 0.76 18.64 9.14
C THR A 101 1.63 17.63 8.41
N ILE A 102 2.19 18.04 7.26
CA ILE A 102 3.13 17.20 6.50
C ILE A 102 4.37 16.97 7.38
N PRO A 103 4.80 15.71 7.56
CA PRO A 103 6.00 15.42 8.32
C PRO A 103 7.22 16.16 7.73
N ASN A 104 8.01 16.77 8.58
CA ASN A 104 9.27 17.40 8.16
C ASN A 104 10.29 16.31 7.82
N LYS A 105 10.25 15.83 6.58
CA LYS A 105 11.18 14.84 6.03
C LYS A 105 11.78 15.39 4.75
N GLU A 106 12.95 14.86 4.41
CA GLU A 106 13.59 15.14 3.14
C GLU A 106 12.69 14.71 1.97
N MET A 107 12.57 15.57 0.98
CA MET A 107 11.88 15.25 -0.26
C MET A 107 12.74 14.29 -1.08
N LEU A 108 12.11 13.29 -1.65
CA LEU A 108 12.77 12.30 -2.51
C LEU A 108 12.54 12.63 -3.97
N GLU A 109 13.58 12.48 -4.77
CA GLU A 109 13.43 12.54 -6.22
C GLU A 109 12.62 11.35 -6.73
N VAL A 110 11.81 11.61 -7.75
CA VAL A 110 11.07 10.60 -8.50
C VAL A 110 11.93 10.14 -9.68
N ALA A 111 12.13 8.83 -9.81
CA ALA A 111 12.81 8.27 -10.96
C ALA A 111 11.88 8.21 -12.19
N THR A 112 12.43 8.43 -13.37
CA THR A 112 11.74 8.08 -14.63
C THR A 112 11.76 6.56 -14.82
N LYS A 113 10.93 6.04 -15.72
CA LYS A 113 10.88 4.60 -16.00
C LYS A 113 12.20 4.05 -16.52
N GLU A 114 12.91 4.83 -17.31
CA GLU A 114 14.20 4.48 -17.93
C GLU A 114 15.35 4.39 -16.92
N GLU A 115 15.22 5.08 -15.77
CA GLU A 115 16.19 5.04 -14.68
C GLU A 115 16.09 3.76 -13.84
N ILE A 116 14.94 3.07 -13.88
CA ILE A 116 14.70 1.85 -13.09
C ILE A 116 15.48 0.69 -13.68
N LYS A 117 16.25 -0.03 -12.87
CA LYS A 117 17.10 -1.15 -13.32
C LYS A 117 16.84 -2.40 -12.50
N ILE A 118 17.06 -3.55 -13.13
CA ILE A 118 17.16 -4.85 -12.45
C ILE A 118 18.31 -4.79 -11.46
N GLY A 119 18.15 -5.41 -10.27
CA GLY A 119 19.16 -5.47 -9.23
C GLY A 119 18.70 -4.88 -7.90
N SER A 120 19.65 -4.45 -7.08
CA SER A 120 19.41 -4.02 -5.70
C SER A 120 18.49 -2.81 -5.61
N ALA A 121 17.56 -2.88 -4.67
CA ALA A 121 16.63 -1.81 -4.32
C ALA A 121 16.20 -1.98 -2.85
N LYS A 122 15.38 -1.07 -2.34
CA LYS A 122 14.84 -1.15 -0.97
C LYS A 122 13.34 -0.88 -0.97
N ILE A 123 12.65 -1.47 -0.02
CA ILE A 123 11.28 -1.06 0.33
C ILE A 123 11.28 -0.35 1.68
N ALA A 124 10.51 0.74 1.79
CA ALA A 124 10.29 1.45 3.05
C ALA A 124 8.97 0.99 3.65
N THR A 125 9.01 0.35 4.83
CA THR A 125 7.79 -0.15 5.46
C THR A 125 7.87 -0.12 6.97
N VAL A 126 6.71 -0.19 7.64
CA VAL A 126 6.60 -0.22 9.09
C VAL A 126 6.25 -1.64 9.53
N LEU A 127 7.02 -2.22 10.45
CA LEU A 127 6.75 -3.53 11.04
C LEU A 127 6.42 -3.46 12.53
N ASN A 128 6.72 -2.34 13.16
CA ASN A 128 6.46 -2.13 14.58
C ASN A 128 6.12 -0.66 14.83
N LYS A 129 4.99 -0.45 15.50
CA LYS A 129 4.47 0.89 15.81
C LYS A 129 4.35 1.77 14.56
N GLU A 130 5.15 2.85 14.49
CA GLU A 130 5.19 3.81 13.40
C GLU A 130 6.60 3.97 12.81
N GLU A 131 7.54 3.10 13.21
CA GLU A 131 8.93 3.16 12.78
C GLU A 131 9.07 2.70 11.33
N VAL A 132 9.38 3.63 10.44
CA VAL A 132 9.70 3.33 9.04
C VAL A 132 11.13 2.83 8.95
N LYS A 133 11.32 1.64 8.36
CA LYS A 133 12.64 1.08 8.04
C LYS A 133 12.72 0.73 6.56
N TYR A 134 13.97 0.69 6.08
CA TYR A 134 14.31 0.30 4.71
C TYR A 134 14.85 -1.12 4.71
N TYR A 135 14.28 -1.97 3.86
CA TYR A 135 14.62 -3.39 3.74
C TYR A 135 15.08 -3.71 2.34
N ASP A 136 16.10 -4.54 2.22
CA ASP A 136 16.71 -4.90 0.94
C ASP A 136 15.81 -5.83 0.14
N ILE A 137 15.69 -5.50 -1.13
CA ILE A 137 15.03 -6.31 -2.16
C ILE A 137 15.90 -6.38 -3.41
N GLU A 138 15.59 -7.31 -4.28
CA GLU A 138 16.18 -7.41 -5.62
C GLU A 138 15.08 -7.33 -6.67
N ILE A 139 15.16 -6.34 -7.55
CA ILE A 139 14.28 -6.23 -8.73
C ILE A 139 14.73 -7.27 -9.73
N ASN A 140 13.86 -8.20 -10.09
CA ASN A 140 14.18 -9.31 -10.99
C ASN A 140 13.51 -9.18 -12.36
N LYS A 141 12.47 -8.33 -12.48
CA LYS A 141 11.81 -8.05 -13.76
C LYS A 141 11.20 -6.65 -13.75
N ILE A 142 11.29 -5.98 -14.89
CA ILE A 142 10.60 -4.72 -15.18
C ILE A 142 9.76 -4.94 -16.45
N ASP A 143 8.49 -4.53 -16.41
CA ASP A 143 7.57 -4.61 -17.54
C ASP A 143 6.95 -3.22 -17.77
N GLU A 144 7.53 -2.47 -18.69
CA GLU A 144 7.10 -1.11 -18.99
C GLU A 144 5.75 -1.05 -19.72
N THR A 145 5.33 -2.17 -20.32
CA THR A 145 4.09 -2.26 -21.10
C THR A 145 2.87 -2.64 -20.23
N ALA A 146 3.11 -3.23 -19.08
CA ALA A 146 2.05 -3.61 -18.17
C ALA A 146 1.38 -2.37 -17.58
N LYS A 147 0.06 -2.40 -17.42
CA LYS A 147 -0.71 -1.32 -16.78
C LYS A 147 -0.51 -1.30 -15.26
N ILE A 148 -0.30 -2.46 -14.68
CA ILE A 148 -0.05 -2.70 -13.25
C ILE A 148 1.04 -3.77 -13.11
N LYS A 149 1.62 -3.94 -11.92
CA LYS A 149 2.64 -4.96 -11.65
C LYS A 149 3.90 -4.81 -12.52
N ASN A 150 4.29 -3.57 -12.74
CA ASN A 150 5.44 -3.20 -13.60
C ASN A 150 6.77 -3.70 -13.06
N ILE A 151 6.93 -3.74 -11.73
CA ILE A 151 8.14 -4.13 -11.03
C ILE A 151 7.88 -5.48 -10.35
N SER A 152 8.65 -6.51 -10.68
CA SER A 152 8.69 -7.75 -9.89
C SER A 152 9.97 -7.75 -9.07
N PHE A 153 9.86 -8.07 -7.78
CA PHE A 153 10.99 -8.09 -6.87
C PHE A 153 10.94 -9.28 -5.92
N LYS A 154 12.12 -9.64 -5.39
CA LYS A 154 12.29 -10.62 -4.33
C LYS A 154 12.83 -9.94 -3.08
N ILE A 155 12.26 -10.25 -1.92
CA ILE A 155 12.81 -9.82 -0.63
C ILE A 155 14.12 -10.59 -0.39
N THR A 156 15.20 -9.84 -0.09
CA THR A 156 16.52 -10.39 0.24
C THR A 156 16.92 -10.08 1.68
N ASP A 157 16.22 -9.13 2.31
CA ASP A 157 16.47 -8.71 3.69
C ASP A 157 16.08 -9.81 4.68
N LYS A 158 17.03 -10.24 5.51
CA LYS A 158 16.84 -11.31 6.50
C LYS A 158 15.89 -10.89 7.62
N GLU A 159 16.02 -9.64 8.13
CA GLU A 159 15.15 -9.15 9.21
C GLU A 159 13.69 -9.12 8.75
N LEU A 160 13.45 -8.63 7.52
CA LEU A 160 12.12 -8.59 6.94
C LEU A 160 11.55 -10.01 6.79
N LEU A 161 12.31 -10.94 6.19
CA LEU A 161 11.87 -12.33 6.01
C LEU A 161 11.61 -13.02 7.35
N ASP A 162 12.47 -12.82 8.34
CA ASP A 162 12.29 -13.40 9.66
C ASP A 162 11.03 -12.89 10.36
N LYS A 163 10.68 -11.62 10.16
CA LYS A 163 9.50 -11.01 10.80
C LYS A 163 8.21 -11.28 10.06
N THR A 164 8.24 -11.33 8.73
CA THR A 164 7.02 -11.35 7.89
C THR A 164 6.86 -12.61 7.06
N GLY A 165 7.91 -13.40 6.86
CA GLY A 165 7.90 -14.56 5.96
C GLY A 165 7.88 -14.20 4.46
N GLY A 166 7.67 -12.93 4.13
CA GLY A 166 7.53 -12.41 2.77
C GLY A 166 6.72 -11.13 2.74
N VAL A 167 6.13 -10.80 1.60
CA VAL A 167 5.19 -9.67 1.49
C VAL A 167 3.90 -10.03 2.22
N VAL A 168 3.42 -9.11 3.07
CA VAL A 168 2.16 -9.27 3.85
C VAL A 168 1.17 -8.17 3.52
N GLN A 169 -0.11 -8.41 3.74
CA GLN A 169 -1.16 -7.40 3.63
C GLN A 169 -0.84 -6.22 4.56
N GLY A 170 -1.07 -4.99 4.08
CA GLY A 170 -0.65 -3.76 4.72
C GLY A 170 0.71 -3.24 4.26
N MET A 171 1.49 -4.02 3.48
CA MET A 171 2.66 -3.51 2.75
C MET A 171 2.28 -2.81 1.45
N SER A 172 1.07 -2.99 0.94
CA SER A 172 0.56 -2.27 -0.24
C SER A 172 0.74 -0.76 -0.06
N GLY A 173 1.35 -0.10 -1.04
CA GLY A 173 1.74 1.30 -0.99
C GLY A 173 3.14 1.56 -0.42
N SER A 174 3.82 0.58 0.16
CA SER A 174 5.21 0.76 0.65
C SER A 174 6.10 1.24 -0.48
N PRO A 175 6.78 2.41 -0.35
CA PRO A 175 7.66 2.94 -1.38
C PRO A 175 8.80 1.98 -1.73
N ILE A 176 9.08 1.84 -3.02
CA ILE A 176 10.24 1.14 -3.55
C ILE A 176 11.28 2.19 -3.96
N MET A 177 12.49 2.02 -3.44
CA MET A 177 13.60 2.96 -3.60
C MET A 177 14.76 2.31 -4.35
N GLN A 178 15.33 3.03 -5.30
CA GLN A 178 16.57 2.64 -5.97
C GLN A 178 17.43 3.88 -6.22
N ASN A 179 18.73 3.80 -5.93
CA ASN A 179 19.69 4.89 -6.14
C ASN A 179 19.28 6.24 -5.51
N GLY A 180 18.62 6.19 -4.32
CA GLY A 180 18.16 7.39 -3.62
C GLY A 180 16.84 7.98 -4.13
N LYS A 181 16.27 7.43 -5.20
CA LYS A 181 15.00 7.90 -5.79
C LYS A 181 13.86 6.94 -5.48
N ILE A 182 12.63 7.48 -5.42
CA ILE A 182 11.43 6.66 -5.38
C ILE A 182 11.09 6.19 -6.80
N ILE A 183 10.97 4.88 -6.99
CA ILE A 183 10.71 4.26 -8.29
C ILE A 183 9.31 3.66 -8.41
N GLY A 184 8.69 3.30 -7.29
CA GLY A 184 7.40 2.63 -7.29
C GLY A 184 6.84 2.42 -5.90
N ALA A 185 5.75 1.67 -5.84
CA ALA A 185 5.10 1.24 -4.61
C ALA A 185 4.77 -0.26 -4.68
N VAL A 186 4.92 -0.97 -3.56
CA VAL A 186 4.53 -2.37 -3.43
C VAL A 186 3.02 -2.50 -3.61
N THR A 187 2.57 -3.49 -4.37
CA THR A 187 1.14 -3.70 -4.63
C THR A 187 0.64 -5.09 -4.25
N HIS A 188 1.26 -6.14 -4.76
CA HIS A 188 0.75 -7.50 -4.64
C HIS A 188 1.84 -8.47 -4.19
N VAL A 189 1.41 -9.60 -3.64
CA VAL A 189 2.25 -10.75 -3.28
C VAL A 189 1.92 -11.95 -4.17
N ILE A 190 2.90 -12.79 -4.43
CA ILE A 190 2.68 -14.11 -5.04
C ILE A 190 2.41 -15.10 -3.91
N ILE A 191 1.18 -15.59 -3.80
CA ILE A 191 0.75 -16.44 -2.67
C ILE A 191 1.52 -17.77 -2.64
N ASP A 192 1.88 -18.31 -3.79
CA ASP A 192 2.68 -19.55 -3.88
C ASP A 192 4.17 -19.35 -3.56
N ASN A 193 4.63 -18.09 -3.56
CA ASN A 193 5.98 -17.71 -3.14
C ASN A 193 5.96 -16.30 -2.53
N PRO A 194 5.61 -16.16 -1.24
CA PRO A 194 5.45 -14.84 -0.62
C PRO A 194 6.71 -13.98 -0.55
N THR A 195 7.89 -14.55 -0.81
CA THR A 195 9.14 -13.78 -0.89
C THR A 195 9.22 -12.92 -2.15
N ILE A 196 8.32 -13.15 -3.13
CA ILE A 196 8.23 -12.39 -4.37
C ILE A 196 6.99 -11.49 -4.31
N GLY A 197 7.19 -10.24 -4.67
CA GLY A 197 6.14 -9.23 -4.76
C GLY A 197 6.15 -8.49 -6.08
N TYR A 198 5.09 -7.72 -6.29
CA TYR A 198 4.96 -6.79 -7.40
C TYR A 198 4.85 -5.36 -6.89
N GLY A 199 5.32 -4.44 -7.71
CA GLY A 199 5.16 -3.01 -7.53
C GLY A 199 4.61 -2.34 -8.77
N LEU A 200 4.06 -1.15 -8.56
CA LEU A 200 3.60 -0.22 -9.60
C LEU A 200 4.61 0.92 -9.71
N PHE A 201 4.86 1.44 -10.90
CA PHE A 201 5.68 2.63 -11.08
C PHE A 201 5.09 3.83 -10.33
N ILE A 202 5.95 4.59 -9.67
CA ILE A 202 5.51 5.79 -8.94
C ILE A 202 4.94 6.84 -9.88
N THR A 203 5.50 6.98 -11.09
CA THR A 203 5.00 7.91 -12.12
C THR A 203 3.55 7.62 -12.49
N THR A 204 3.15 6.33 -12.58
CA THR A 204 1.75 5.96 -12.83
C THR A 204 0.83 6.40 -11.70
N MET A 205 1.30 6.32 -10.45
CA MET A 205 0.51 6.79 -9.30
C MET A 205 0.42 8.31 -9.27
N LEU A 206 1.49 9.02 -9.57
CA LEU A 206 1.51 10.49 -9.62
C LEU A 206 0.58 11.01 -10.73
N ASP A 207 0.69 10.46 -11.95
CA ASP A 207 -0.19 10.81 -13.08
C ASP A 207 -1.68 10.60 -12.74
N GLU A 208 -2.02 9.58 -11.96
CA GLU A 208 -3.41 9.33 -11.55
C GLU A 208 -3.85 10.26 -10.42
N GLY A 209 -2.95 10.63 -9.53
CA GLY A 209 -3.24 11.57 -8.45
C GLY A 209 -3.55 12.98 -8.94
N GLU A 210 -2.93 13.41 -10.05
CA GLU A 210 -3.10 14.73 -10.65
C GLU A 210 -4.41 14.89 -11.46
N LYS A 211 -5.05 13.80 -11.88
CA LYS A 211 -6.35 13.81 -12.59
C LYS A 211 -7.51 14.12 -11.66
#